data_658502552341d622f10394ea290e1f01
#
_entry.id   658502552341d622f10394ea290e1f01
#
_cell.length_a   1.000
_cell.length_b   1.000
_cell.length_c   1.000
_cell.angle_alpha   90.00
_cell.angle_beta   90.00
_cell.angle_gamma   90.00
#
_symmetry.space_group_name_H-M   'P 1'
#
loop_
_entity.id
_entity.type
_entity.pdbx_description
1 polymer ?
#
loop_
_entity_poly.entity_id
_entity_poly.type
_entity_poly.pdbx_seq_one_letter_code
_entity_poly.pdbx_strand_id
1 'polypeptide(L)'
;MMSFEKEISEYERLRATYQAEVIDKMEREEYRQFNEVLFSTYSCAIEGNSFSVDDTRELKEKGLGMIPAGKTLYEAFEMLDHFQAYEYVLDHIDHPLDEEFLKDVNRRVTLHTLAYRAPDATPGQY
;
A
#
# COMPACT_ATOMS: atom_id res chain seq x y z
N MET A 1 -22.41 -28.88 4.95
CA MET A 1 -22.15 -27.45 4.85
C MET A 1 -21.01 -27.07 5.79
N MET A 2 -20.02 -26.38 5.28
CA MET A 2 -18.90 -25.92 6.11
C MET A 2 -19.35 -24.72 6.94
N SER A 3 -18.96 -24.72 8.23
CA SER A 3 -19.21 -23.60 9.12
C SER A 3 -17.88 -22.90 9.43
N PHE A 4 -17.85 -21.59 9.36
CA PHE A 4 -16.68 -20.78 9.69
C PHE A 4 -16.83 -20.03 11.02
N GLU A 5 -17.76 -20.48 11.87
CA GLU A 5 -18.04 -19.80 13.15
C GLU A 5 -16.81 -19.69 14.03
N LYS A 6 -16.01 -20.77 14.11
CA LYS A 6 -14.80 -20.80 14.92
C LYS A 6 -13.75 -19.82 14.38
N GLU A 7 -13.56 -19.81 13.08
CA GLU A 7 -12.60 -18.93 12.41
C GLU A 7 -13.02 -17.47 12.53
N ILE A 8 -14.31 -17.19 12.40
CA ILE A 8 -14.84 -15.83 12.56
C ILE A 8 -14.65 -15.36 14.00
N SER A 9 -14.94 -16.22 14.99
CA SER A 9 -14.73 -15.89 16.40
C SER A 9 -13.27 -15.61 16.72
N GLU A 10 -12.36 -16.41 16.16
CA GLU A 10 -10.92 -16.18 16.33
C GLU A 10 -10.48 -14.87 15.70
N TYR A 11 -10.96 -14.58 14.50
CA TYR A 11 -10.68 -13.31 13.83
C TYR A 11 -11.16 -12.13 14.67
N GLU A 12 -12.40 -12.19 15.19
CA GLU A 12 -12.97 -11.11 16.01
C GLU A 12 -12.15 -10.89 17.29
N ARG A 13 -11.70 -11.98 17.91
CA ARG A 13 -10.85 -11.91 19.10
C ARG A 13 -9.52 -11.25 18.80
N LEU A 14 -8.86 -11.66 17.72
CA LEU A 14 -7.58 -11.10 17.30
C LEU A 14 -7.74 -9.64 16.92
N ARG A 15 -8.81 -9.29 16.21
CA ARG A 15 -9.09 -7.91 15.82
C ARG A 15 -9.28 -7.02 17.05
N ALA A 16 -10.03 -7.49 18.05
CA ALA A 16 -10.25 -6.74 19.28
C ALA A 16 -8.94 -6.54 20.06
N THR A 17 -8.11 -7.57 20.13
CA THR A 17 -6.80 -7.48 20.77
C THR A 17 -5.90 -6.48 20.07
N TYR A 18 -5.85 -6.53 18.74
CA TYR A 18 -5.07 -5.60 17.94
C TYR A 18 -5.57 -4.16 18.11
N GLN A 19 -6.90 -3.98 18.14
CA GLN A 19 -7.50 -2.67 18.38
C GLN A 19 -7.01 -2.08 19.71
N ALA A 20 -7.08 -2.88 20.78
CA ALA A 20 -6.74 -2.41 22.13
C ALA A 20 -5.23 -2.21 22.33
N GLU A 21 -4.41 -3.11 21.79
CA GLU A 21 -2.97 -3.12 22.06
C GLU A 21 -2.16 -2.29 21.08
N VAL A 22 -2.65 -2.07 19.87
CA VAL A 22 -1.92 -1.35 18.83
C VAL A 22 -2.65 -0.07 18.44
N ILE A 23 -3.87 -0.18 17.90
CA ILE A 23 -4.57 0.97 17.32
C ILE A 23 -4.88 2.03 18.37
N ASP A 24 -5.44 1.63 19.51
CA ASP A 24 -5.85 2.59 20.55
C ASP A 24 -4.66 3.27 21.25
N LYS A 25 -3.46 2.72 21.09
CA LYS A 25 -2.24 3.29 21.69
C LYS A 25 -1.48 4.19 20.73
N MET A 26 -1.85 4.24 19.47
CA MET A 26 -1.18 5.05 18.46
C MET A 26 -2.01 6.28 18.15
N GLU A 27 -1.33 7.39 17.90
CA GLU A 27 -1.97 8.56 17.32
C GLU A 27 -2.49 8.20 15.92
N ARG A 28 -3.63 8.77 15.51
CA ARG A 28 -4.32 8.41 14.27
C ARG A 28 -3.42 8.55 13.03
N GLU A 29 -2.71 9.64 12.92
CA GLU A 29 -1.80 9.86 11.79
C GLU A 29 -0.62 8.91 11.80
N GLU A 30 -0.06 8.66 12.97
CA GLU A 30 1.00 7.69 13.15
C GLU A 30 0.56 6.28 12.74
N TYR A 31 -0.65 5.89 13.13
CA TYR A 31 -1.22 4.60 12.74
C TYR A 31 -1.41 4.52 11.22
N ARG A 32 -1.90 5.59 10.60
CA ARG A 32 -2.08 5.66 9.16
C ARG A 32 -0.76 5.46 8.42
N GLN A 33 0.29 6.16 8.85
CA GLN A 33 1.61 6.03 8.23
C GLN A 33 2.23 4.65 8.46
N PHE A 34 2.07 4.11 9.65
CA PHE A 34 2.53 2.76 9.96
C PHE A 34 1.90 1.73 9.03
N ASN A 35 0.59 1.79 8.84
CA ASN A 35 -0.11 0.87 7.94
C ASN A 35 0.27 1.08 6.48
N GLU A 36 0.46 2.33 6.06
CA GLU A 36 0.88 2.62 4.70
C GLU A 36 2.22 1.97 4.38
N VAL A 37 3.19 2.08 5.29
CA VAL A 37 4.51 1.47 5.12
C VAL A 37 4.40 -0.06 5.05
N LEU A 38 3.68 -0.68 5.97
CA LEU A 38 3.51 -2.14 5.98
C LEU A 38 2.79 -2.64 4.74
N PHE A 39 1.66 -2.05 4.42
CA PHE A 39 0.84 -2.47 3.28
C PHE A 39 1.62 -2.30 1.98
N SER A 40 2.28 -1.16 1.80
CA SER A 40 3.05 -0.88 0.59
C SER A 40 4.22 -1.85 0.42
N THR A 41 4.94 -2.14 1.50
CA THR A 41 6.07 -3.07 1.46
C THR A 41 5.62 -4.46 1.00
N TYR A 42 4.60 -5.01 1.63
CA TYR A 42 4.15 -6.36 1.32
C TYR A 42 3.41 -6.45 -0.02
N SER A 43 2.66 -5.42 -0.38
CA SER A 43 1.98 -5.37 -1.66
C SER A 43 2.97 -5.32 -2.83
N CYS A 44 3.98 -4.47 -2.75
CA CYS A 44 5.02 -4.40 -3.77
C CYS A 44 5.88 -5.66 -3.81
N ALA A 45 6.10 -6.32 -2.67
CA ALA A 45 6.86 -7.57 -2.61
C ALA A 45 6.23 -8.68 -3.44
N ILE A 46 4.90 -8.71 -3.56
CA ILE A 46 4.20 -9.68 -4.40
C ILE A 46 4.66 -9.57 -5.86
N GLU A 47 5.01 -8.38 -6.29
CA GLU A 47 5.48 -8.11 -7.66
C GLU A 47 7.01 -8.19 -7.79
N GLY A 48 7.70 -8.65 -6.75
CA GLY A 48 9.15 -8.83 -6.76
C GLY A 48 9.97 -7.66 -6.25
N ASN A 49 9.33 -6.63 -5.70
CA ASN A 49 10.06 -5.51 -5.08
C ASN A 49 10.82 -6.02 -3.85
N SER A 50 12.08 -5.64 -3.73
CA SER A 50 12.97 -6.16 -2.69
C SER A 50 13.11 -5.25 -1.46
N PHE A 51 12.35 -4.15 -1.38
CA PHE A 51 12.39 -3.26 -0.22
C PHE A 51 11.95 -4.00 1.05
N SER A 52 12.71 -3.82 2.12
CA SER A 52 12.29 -4.22 3.46
C SER A 52 11.34 -3.14 4.03
N VAL A 53 10.74 -3.44 5.18
CA VAL A 53 9.93 -2.45 5.90
C VAL A 53 10.78 -1.21 6.24
N ASP A 54 12.02 -1.42 6.68
CA ASP A 54 12.92 -0.31 7.01
C ASP A 54 13.27 0.51 5.78
N ASP A 55 13.55 -0.13 4.64
CA ASP A 55 13.80 0.56 3.37
C ASP A 55 12.60 1.42 2.97
N THR A 56 11.40 0.87 3.09
CA THR A 56 10.16 1.57 2.75
C THR A 56 9.95 2.78 3.65
N ARG A 57 10.18 2.62 4.94
CA ARG A 57 10.06 3.72 5.90
C ARG A 57 11.05 4.84 5.58
N GLU A 58 12.29 4.48 5.26
CA GLU A 58 13.32 5.44 4.89
C GLU A 58 12.95 6.21 3.64
N LEU A 59 12.43 5.52 2.62
CA LEU A 59 11.96 6.16 1.39
C LEU A 59 10.81 7.12 1.68
N LYS A 60 9.87 6.72 2.55
CA LYS A 60 8.72 7.56 2.93
C LYS A 60 9.18 8.84 3.61
N GLU A 61 10.19 8.76 4.46
CA GLU A 61 10.70 9.90 5.21
C GLU A 61 11.60 10.83 4.38
N LYS A 62 12.44 10.25 3.52
CA LYS A 62 13.51 10.99 2.83
C LYS A 62 13.26 11.20 1.33
N GLY A 63 12.28 10.49 0.76
CA GLY A 63 11.98 10.60 -0.67
C GLY A 63 13.10 10.09 -1.55
N LEU A 64 13.09 10.50 -2.82
CA LEU A 64 14.06 10.06 -3.82
C LEU A 64 15.48 10.59 -3.57
N GLY A 65 15.64 11.55 -2.66
CA GLY A 65 16.96 12.06 -2.31
C GLY A 65 17.88 11.01 -1.69
N MET A 66 17.34 9.90 -1.22
CA MET A 66 18.12 8.85 -0.60
C MET A 66 17.47 7.48 -0.84
N ILE A 67 17.87 6.82 -1.92
CA ILE A 67 17.41 5.46 -2.23
C ILE A 67 18.20 4.50 -1.34
N PRO A 68 17.54 3.56 -0.64
CA PRO A 68 18.23 2.60 0.21
C PRO A 68 19.31 1.81 -0.55
N ALA A 69 20.40 1.50 0.14
CA ALA A 69 21.54 0.82 -0.46
C ALA A 69 21.14 -0.51 -1.09
N GLY A 70 21.61 -0.76 -2.32
CA GLY A 70 21.32 -1.99 -3.05
C GLY A 70 19.97 -2.03 -3.73
N LYS A 71 19.19 -0.96 -3.66
CA LYS A 71 17.86 -0.89 -4.29
C LYS A 71 17.90 -0.09 -5.57
N THR A 72 16.96 -0.38 -6.49
CA THR A 72 16.91 0.28 -7.78
C THR A 72 15.96 1.47 -7.77
N LEU A 73 16.17 2.37 -8.73
CA LEU A 73 15.27 3.51 -8.92
C LEU A 73 13.86 3.04 -9.30
N TYR A 74 13.75 1.98 -10.10
CA TYR A 74 12.46 1.38 -10.47
C TYR A 74 11.68 0.94 -9.21
N GLU A 75 12.35 0.24 -8.29
CA GLU A 75 11.73 -0.21 -7.06
C GLU A 75 11.27 0.97 -6.20
N ALA A 76 12.05 2.04 -6.16
CA ALA A 76 11.68 3.24 -5.43
C ALA A 76 10.45 3.92 -6.04
N PHE A 77 10.38 4.05 -7.37
CA PHE A 77 9.22 4.61 -8.04
C PHE A 77 7.97 3.76 -7.84
N GLU A 78 8.10 2.44 -7.91
CA GLU A 78 6.98 1.53 -7.66
C GLU A 78 6.41 1.76 -6.26
N MET A 79 7.28 1.90 -5.27
CA MET A 79 6.87 2.14 -3.90
C MET A 79 6.21 3.51 -3.73
N LEU A 80 6.78 4.56 -4.33
CA LEU A 80 6.20 5.91 -4.26
C LEU A 80 4.84 5.98 -4.92
N ASP A 81 4.66 5.32 -6.06
CA ASP A 81 3.37 5.23 -6.72
C ASP A 81 2.35 4.54 -5.83
N HIS A 82 2.78 3.49 -5.13
CA HIS A 82 1.92 2.77 -4.19
C HIS A 82 1.48 3.66 -3.03
N PHE A 83 2.39 4.47 -2.47
CA PHE A 83 2.04 5.42 -1.43
C PHE A 83 0.94 6.39 -1.90
N GLN A 84 1.10 6.95 -3.09
CA GLN A 84 0.13 7.89 -3.63
C GLN A 84 -1.23 7.25 -3.85
N ALA A 85 -1.26 6.02 -4.38
CA ALA A 85 -2.51 5.30 -4.58
C ALA A 85 -3.19 4.97 -3.24
N TYR A 86 -2.42 4.55 -2.25
CA TYR A 86 -2.92 4.23 -0.92
C TYR A 86 -3.55 5.48 -0.27
N GLU A 87 -2.85 6.60 -0.30
CA GLU A 87 -3.35 7.86 0.25
C GLU A 87 -4.61 8.33 -0.47
N TYR A 88 -4.63 8.20 -1.79
CA TYR A 88 -5.81 8.54 -2.58
C TYR A 88 -7.03 7.71 -2.18
N VAL A 89 -6.85 6.40 -2.02
CA VAL A 89 -7.96 5.53 -1.61
C VAL A 89 -8.50 5.93 -0.23
N LEU A 90 -7.61 6.20 0.73
CA LEU A 90 -8.04 6.61 2.07
C LEU A 90 -8.73 7.97 2.07
N ASP A 91 -8.25 8.91 1.27
CA ASP A 91 -8.84 10.24 1.18
C ASP A 91 -10.22 10.21 0.49
N HIS A 92 -10.52 9.15 -0.25
CA HIS A 92 -11.78 8.97 -0.97
C HIS A 92 -12.54 7.73 -0.50
N ILE A 93 -12.40 7.39 0.78
CA ILE A 93 -12.96 6.16 1.35
C ILE A 93 -14.49 6.08 1.21
N ASP A 94 -15.15 7.23 1.15
CA ASP A 94 -16.61 7.31 1.00
C ASP A 94 -17.06 7.35 -0.47
N HIS A 95 -16.12 7.35 -1.41
CA HIS A 95 -16.44 7.36 -2.83
C HIS A 95 -16.99 6.00 -3.27
N PRO A 96 -18.03 5.96 -4.11
CA PRO A 96 -18.52 4.68 -4.64
C PRO A 96 -17.44 3.93 -5.39
N LEU A 97 -17.43 2.61 -5.24
CA LEU A 97 -16.52 1.74 -5.97
C LEU A 97 -17.09 1.52 -7.37
N ASP A 98 -16.64 2.35 -8.31
CA ASP A 98 -17.06 2.28 -9.71
C ASP A 98 -15.85 2.17 -10.63
N GLU A 99 -16.11 2.05 -11.93
CA GLU A 99 -15.05 1.88 -12.93
C GLU A 99 -14.10 3.08 -12.99
N GLU A 100 -14.65 4.29 -12.89
CA GLU A 100 -13.85 5.51 -12.89
C GLU A 100 -12.89 5.56 -11.71
N PHE A 101 -13.36 5.19 -10.52
CA PHE A 101 -12.53 5.15 -9.33
C PHE A 101 -11.41 4.11 -9.48
N LEU A 102 -11.73 2.92 -10.00
CA LEU A 102 -10.72 1.87 -10.23
C LEU A 102 -9.65 2.34 -11.22
N LYS A 103 -10.05 3.05 -12.28
CA LYS A 103 -9.11 3.60 -13.25
C LYS A 103 -8.22 4.67 -12.61
N ASP A 104 -8.78 5.50 -11.75
CA ASP A 104 -8.02 6.54 -11.05
C ASP A 104 -6.98 5.94 -10.11
N VAL A 105 -7.32 4.87 -9.40
CA VAL A 105 -6.38 4.14 -8.56
C VAL A 105 -5.28 3.49 -9.41
N ASN A 106 -5.66 2.82 -10.51
CA ASN A 106 -4.71 2.20 -11.43
C ASN A 106 -3.72 3.22 -11.99
N ARG A 107 -4.20 4.40 -12.37
CA ARG A 107 -3.35 5.47 -12.90
C ARG A 107 -2.25 5.84 -11.90
N ARG A 108 -2.58 5.90 -10.61
CA ARG A 108 -1.63 6.25 -9.57
C ARG A 108 -0.65 5.13 -9.28
N VAL A 109 -1.14 3.90 -9.17
CA VAL A 109 -0.29 2.72 -8.89
C VAL A 109 0.77 2.50 -9.99
N THR A 110 0.45 2.87 -11.23
CA THR A 110 1.30 2.57 -12.39
C THR A 110 1.97 3.81 -13.00
N LEU A 111 1.81 4.97 -12.37
CA LEU A 111 2.17 6.26 -12.96
C LEU A 111 3.60 6.30 -13.50
N HIS A 112 4.58 5.83 -12.73
CA HIS A 112 6.00 5.92 -13.09
C HIS A 112 6.60 4.60 -13.58
N THR A 113 5.84 3.50 -13.53
CA THR A 113 6.40 2.17 -13.80
C THR A 113 5.79 1.47 -14.99
N LEU A 114 4.60 1.85 -15.41
CA LEU A 114 3.90 1.15 -16.49
C LEU A 114 4.71 1.15 -17.81
N ALA A 115 5.38 2.25 -18.11
CA ALA A 115 6.17 2.37 -19.33
C ALA A 115 7.29 1.33 -19.42
N TYR A 116 7.81 0.88 -18.28
CA TYR A 116 8.85 -0.14 -18.24
C TYR A 116 8.29 -1.55 -18.41
N ARG A 117 7.04 -1.78 -17.98
CA ARG A 117 6.38 -3.09 -18.05
C ARG A 117 5.62 -3.29 -19.36
N ALA A 118 4.96 -2.25 -19.83
CA ALA A 118 4.11 -2.29 -21.02
C ALA A 118 4.19 -0.93 -21.73
N PRO A 119 5.20 -0.71 -22.59
CA PRO A 119 5.43 0.60 -23.21
C PRO A 119 4.24 1.17 -23.99
N ASP A 120 3.36 0.30 -24.49
CA ASP A 120 2.19 0.71 -25.28
C ASP A 120 0.94 0.97 -24.42
N ALA A 121 1.03 0.74 -23.11
CA ALA A 121 -0.11 0.92 -22.21
C ALA A 121 -0.17 2.34 -21.64
N THR A 122 -1.36 2.76 -21.25
CA THR A 122 -1.59 4.08 -20.64
C THR A 122 -2.08 3.90 -19.19
N PRO A 123 -1.48 4.59 -18.20
CA PRO A 123 -1.97 4.52 -16.82
C PRO A 123 -3.45 4.91 -16.71
N GLY A 124 -4.21 4.13 -15.96
CA GLY A 124 -5.64 4.37 -15.78
C GLY A 124 -6.51 3.80 -16.89
N GLN A 125 -5.95 3.01 -17.77
CA GLN A 125 -6.69 2.30 -18.81
C GLN A 125 -6.34 0.82 -18.78
N TYR A 126 -7.35 -0.04 -18.94
CA TYR A 126 -7.18 -1.48 -19.01
C TYR A 126 -7.89 -2.08 -20.21
#